data_7c84cb674ee0ebe2e9e820473aa6ae65
#
_entry.id   7c84cb674ee0ebe2e9e820473aa6ae65
#
_cell.length_a   1.000
_cell.length_b   1.000
_cell.length_c   1.000
_cell.angle_alpha   90.00
_cell.angle_beta   90.00
_cell.angle_gamma   90.00
#
_symmetry.space_group_name_H-M   'P 1'
#
loop_
_entity.id
_entity.type
_entity.pdbx_description
1 polymer ?
#
loop_
_entity_poly.entity_id
_entity_poly.type
_entity_poly.pdbx_seq_one_letter_code
_entity_poly.pdbx_strand_id
1 'polypeptide(L)'
;MHLDLGAALGDDAEPGVDEDDLEALDEQVAAAHETIDAGRENGDFGYAALNLPEETDPTRIREAVEPVTDAEYVVTVGIGGSALGAKTVTAALADQPERHVILDNVDPETIERTLDGLPLEDTAINVVSKSGTTAETLANF
;
A
#
# COMPACT_ATOMS: atom_id res chain seq x y z
N MET A 1 -1.38 6.68 -19.87
CA MET A 1 -0.83 7.73 -18.99
C MET A 1 0.26 8.43 -19.81
N HIS A 2 0.27 9.74 -19.90
CA HIS A 2 1.36 10.48 -20.56
C HIS A 2 2.22 11.09 -19.45
N LEU A 3 3.53 10.84 -19.48
CA LEU A 3 4.50 11.39 -18.54
C LEU A 3 5.41 12.35 -19.33
N ASP A 4 5.48 13.60 -18.91
CA ASP A 4 6.39 14.60 -19.46
C ASP A 4 7.58 14.74 -18.51
N LEU A 5 8.77 14.39 -19.00
CA LEU A 5 10.03 14.44 -18.26
C LEU A 5 10.93 15.61 -18.71
N GLY A 6 10.46 16.48 -19.62
CA GLY A 6 11.30 17.55 -20.19
C GLY A 6 12.01 18.38 -19.12
N ALA A 7 11.32 18.75 -18.04
CA ALA A 7 11.90 19.54 -16.94
C ALA A 7 12.96 18.79 -16.10
N ALA A 8 13.21 17.50 -16.33
CA ALA A 8 14.25 16.72 -15.66
C ALA A 8 15.49 16.49 -16.52
N LEU A 9 15.45 16.89 -17.82
CA LEU A 9 16.57 16.74 -18.73
C LEU A 9 17.63 17.83 -18.53
N GLY A 10 18.88 17.53 -18.92
CA GLY A 10 20.05 18.36 -18.67
C GLY A 10 19.99 19.77 -19.24
N ASP A 11 19.19 20.00 -20.27
CA ASP A 11 18.99 21.32 -20.88
C ASP A 11 18.11 22.25 -20.01
N ASP A 12 17.21 21.70 -19.19
CA ASP A 12 16.23 22.43 -18.38
C ASP A 12 16.46 22.30 -16.87
N ALA A 13 17.32 21.38 -16.42
CA ALA A 13 17.60 21.11 -15.02
C ALA A 13 19.12 21.00 -14.73
N GLU A 14 19.58 21.51 -13.58
CA GLU A 14 20.97 21.34 -13.13
C GLU A 14 20.98 20.86 -11.65
N PRO A 15 21.41 19.62 -11.36
CA PRO A 15 21.74 18.56 -12.29
C PRO A 15 20.52 17.98 -13.00
N GLY A 16 20.63 17.74 -14.31
CA GLY A 16 19.63 17.07 -15.13
C GLY A 16 20.13 15.73 -15.63
N VAL A 17 19.25 14.96 -16.26
CA VAL A 17 19.57 13.67 -16.87
C VAL A 17 19.84 13.89 -18.36
N ASP A 18 20.98 13.40 -18.87
CA ASP A 18 21.28 13.46 -20.29
C ASP A 18 20.38 12.51 -21.09
N GLU A 19 19.94 12.93 -22.28
CA GLU A 19 19.12 12.09 -23.17
C GLU A 19 19.87 10.81 -23.58
N ASP A 20 21.18 10.90 -23.83
CA ASP A 20 22.02 9.75 -24.16
C ASP A 20 22.06 8.71 -23.02
N ASP A 21 22.05 9.17 -21.77
CA ASP A 21 21.99 8.29 -20.58
C ASP A 21 20.61 7.61 -20.47
N LEU A 22 19.53 8.30 -20.83
CA LEU A 22 18.20 7.70 -20.88
C LEU A 22 18.11 6.62 -21.95
N GLU A 23 18.61 6.88 -23.17
CA GLU A 23 18.64 5.89 -24.25
C GLU A 23 19.49 4.66 -23.87
N ALA A 24 20.62 4.86 -23.19
CA ALA A 24 21.48 3.77 -22.72
C ALA A 24 20.81 2.87 -21.67
N LEU A 25 19.76 3.34 -20.99
CA LEU A 25 18.98 2.55 -20.03
C LEU A 25 17.91 1.68 -20.69
N ASP A 26 17.53 1.93 -21.93
CA ASP A 26 16.41 1.22 -22.59
C ASP A 26 16.60 -0.31 -22.61
N GLU A 27 17.82 -0.78 -22.92
CA GLU A 27 18.13 -2.21 -22.92
C GLU A 27 18.04 -2.81 -21.51
N GLN A 28 18.47 -2.06 -20.47
CA GLN A 28 18.41 -2.50 -19.09
C GLN A 28 16.98 -2.54 -18.57
N VAL A 29 16.18 -1.56 -18.95
CA VAL A 29 14.74 -1.50 -18.62
C VAL A 29 13.99 -2.65 -19.27
N ALA A 30 14.27 -2.95 -20.54
CA ALA A 30 13.67 -4.07 -21.26
C ALA A 30 14.02 -5.41 -20.58
N ALA A 31 15.28 -5.64 -20.22
CA ALA A 31 15.72 -6.85 -19.54
C ALA A 31 15.11 -6.98 -18.12
N ALA A 32 14.97 -5.86 -17.39
CA ALA A 32 14.30 -5.83 -16.11
C ALA A 32 12.81 -6.18 -16.24
N HIS A 33 12.14 -5.66 -17.28
CA HIS A 33 10.74 -5.97 -17.54
C HIS A 33 10.53 -7.46 -17.86
N GLU A 34 11.38 -8.07 -18.70
CA GLU A 34 11.35 -9.51 -18.96
C GLU A 34 11.50 -10.33 -17.67
N THR A 35 12.39 -9.89 -16.77
CA THR A 35 12.60 -10.54 -15.46
C THR A 35 11.34 -10.47 -14.58
N ILE A 36 10.68 -9.30 -14.55
CA ILE A 36 9.44 -9.10 -13.81
C ILE A 36 8.33 -9.99 -14.37
N ASP A 37 8.16 -10.02 -15.69
CA ASP A 37 7.12 -10.81 -16.33
C ASP A 37 7.34 -12.31 -16.09
N ALA A 38 8.56 -12.81 -16.24
CA ALA A 38 8.88 -14.19 -15.93
C ALA A 38 8.61 -14.53 -14.45
N GLY A 39 8.98 -13.64 -13.52
CA GLY A 39 8.70 -13.83 -12.10
C GLY A 39 7.20 -13.83 -11.77
N ARG A 40 6.42 -13.01 -12.45
CA ARG A 40 4.94 -13.01 -12.36
C ARG A 40 4.35 -14.32 -12.85
N GLU A 41 4.76 -14.78 -14.03
CA GLU A 41 4.26 -16.02 -14.64
C GLU A 41 4.60 -17.26 -13.79
N ASN A 42 5.79 -17.29 -13.20
CA ASN A 42 6.25 -18.37 -12.32
C ASN A 42 5.64 -18.31 -10.90
N GLY A 43 5.03 -17.21 -10.51
CA GLY A 43 4.55 -16.99 -9.15
C GLY A 43 5.68 -16.80 -8.14
N ASP A 44 6.83 -16.25 -8.58
CA ASP A 44 8.00 -16.05 -7.73
C ASP A 44 7.73 -15.05 -6.61
N PHE A 45 8.35 -15.28 -5.45
CA PHE A 45 8.18 -14.41 -4.28
C PHE A 45 8.56 -12.95 -4.60
N GLY A 46 7.63 -12.05 -4.33
CA GLY A 46 7.77 -10.62 -4.62
C GLY A 46 7.05 -10.21 -5.91
N TYR A 47 7.14 -11.00 -6.97
CA TYR A 47 6.50 -10.70 -8.25
C TYR A 47 5.04 -11.16 -8.32
N ALA A 48 4.71 -12.28 -7.70
CA ALA A 48 3.33 -12.81 -7.64
C ALA A 48 2.31 -11.78 -7.11
N ALA A 49 2.73 -10.86 -6.24
CA ALA A 49 1.86 -9.80 -5.73
C ALA A 49 1.33 -8.85 -6.83
N LEU A 50 2.02 -8.75 -7.96
CA LEU A 50 1.60 -7.93 -9.10
C LEU A 50 0.38 -8.53 -9.83
N ASN A 51 0.09 -9.82 -9.62
CA ASN A 51 -1.06 -10.51 -10.22
C ASN A 51 -2.34 -10.35 -9.38
N LEU A 52 -2.23 -9.91 -8.12
CA LEU A 52 -3.37 -9.81 -7.20
C LEU A 52 -4.58 -9.03 -7.74
N PRO A 53 -4.41 -7.92 -8.49
CA PRO A 53 -5.56 -7.19 -9.05
C PRO A 53 -6.39 -8.02 -10.04
N GLU A 54 -5.76 -8.99 -10.73
CA GLU A 54 -6.40 -9.85 -11.71
C GLU A 54 -6.90 -11.16 -11.11
N GLU A 55 -6.19 -11.68 -10.11
CA GLU A 55 -6.45 -12.99 -9.48
C GLU A 55 -7.38 -12.90 -8.26
N THR A 56 -7.51 -11.71 -7.66
CA THR A 56 -8.32 -11.55 -6.46
C THR A 56 -9.82 -11.52 -6.80
N ASP A 57 -10.56 -12.48 -6.24
CA ASP A 57 -12.03 -12.49 -6.33
C ASP A 57 -12.64 -11.51 -5.30
N PRO A 58 -13.33 -10.44 -5.75
CA PRO A 58 -13.96 -9.48 -4.84
C PRO A 58 -15.04 -10.11 -3.95
N THR A 59 -15.63 -11.26 -4.35
CA THR A 59 -16.63 -11.96 -3.56
C THR A 59 -16.02 -12.49 -2.27
N ARG A 60 -14.81 -13.07 -2.36
CA ARG A 60 -14.08 -13.56 -1.18
C ARG A 60 -13.74 -12.45 -0.19
N ILE A 61 -13.44 -11.24 -0.71
CA ILE A 61 -13.19 -10.07 0.15
C ILE A 61 -14.48 -9.69 0.89
N ARG A 62 -15.63 -9.63 0.19
CA ARG A 62 -16.92 -9.32 0.81
C ARG A 62 -17.32 -10.32 1.88
N GLU A 63 -17.14 -11.61 1.61
CA GLU A 63 -17.41 -12.68 2.57
C GLU A 63 -16.49 -12.56 3.82
N ALA A 64 -15.21 -12.23 3.62
CA ALA A 64 -14.26 -12.09 4.72
C ALA A 64 -14.58 -10.90 5.65
N VAL A 65 -15.14 -9.81 5.13
CA VAL A 65 -15.49 -8.62 5.93
C VAL A 65 -16.94 -8.65 6.44
N GLU A 66 -17.78 -9.59 5.98
CA GLU A 66 -19.18 -9.69 6.39
C GLU A 66 -19.39 -9.65 7.90
N PRO A 67 -18.59 -10.34 8.73
CA PRO A 67 -18.75 -10.31 10.19
C PRO A 67 -18.54 -8.94 10.84
N VAL A 68 -17.92 -8.00 10.15
CA VAL A 68 -17.54 -6.67 10.68
C VAL A 68 -18.17 -5.50 9.91
N THR A 69 -19.15 -5.78 9.05
CA THR A 69 -19.79 -4.74 8.21
C THR A 69 -20.62 -3.74 9.02
N ASP A 70 -21.06 -4.12 10.21
CA ASP A 70 -21.83 -3.26 11.11
C ASP A 70 -20.95 -2.33 11.99
N ALA A 71 -19.63 -2.49 11.93
CA ALA A 71 -18.72 -1.63 12.65
C ALA A 71 -18.79 -0.19 12.14
N GLU A 72 -18.88 0.77 13.07
CA GLU A 72 -18.88 2.19 12.72
C GLU A 72 -17.49 2.75 12.44
N TYR A 73 -16.47 2.13 13.04
CA TYR A 73 -15.07 2.53 12.89
C TYR A 73 -14.21 1.36 12.41
N VAL A 74 -13.15 1.70 11.69
CA VAL A 74 -12.13 0.73 11.29
C VAL A 74 -10.76 1.25 11.73
N VAL A 75 -10.02 0.43 12.46
CA VAL A 75 -8.61 0.68 12.79
C VAL A 75 -7.75 -0.24 11.93
N THR A 76 -6.91 0.34 11.07
CA THR A 76 -5.92 -0.43 10.32
C THR A 76 -4.57 -0.33 11.02
N VAL A 77 -4.03 -1.48 11.43
CA VAL A 77 -2.70 -1.64 12.00
C VAL A 77 -1.77 -2.16 10.92
N GLY A 78 -0.79 -1.36 10.51
CA GLY A 78 0.13 -1.74 9.44
C GLY A 78 1.15 -0.65 9.16
N ILE A 79 2.32 -1.02 8.63
CA ILE A 79 3.42 -0.10 8.38
C ILE A 79 3.69 0.03 6.88
N GLY A 80 3.99 1.24 6.43
CA GLY A 80 4.34 1.54 5.05
C GLY A 80 3.25 1.11 4.07
N GLY A 81 3.58 0.25 3.09
CA GLY A 81 2.64 -0.23 2.07
C GLY A 81 1.42 -0.96 2.62
N SER A 82 1.51 -1.53 3.83
CA SER A 82 0.37 -2.18 4.50
C SER A 82 -0.69 -1.19 5.01
N ALA A 83 -0.32 0.07 5.22
CA ALA A 83 -1.21 1.13 5.72
C ALA A 83 -1.57 2.16 4.64
N LEU A 84 -0.58 2.58 3.82
CA LEU A 84 -0.72 3.72 2.91
C LEU A 84 -1.77 3.48 1.80
N GLY A 85 -1.89 2.25 1.31
CA GLY A 85 -2.91 1.89 0.31
C GLY A 85 -4.31 2.11 0.85
N ALA A 86 -4.61 1.55 2.03
CA ALA A 86 -5.90 1.73 2.70
C ALA A 86 -6.17 3.21 3.00
N LYS A 87 -5.18 3.94 3.53
CA LYS A 87 -5.27 5.38 3.80
C LYS A 87 -5.63 6.19 2.55
N THR A 88 -4.97 5.91 1.44
CA THR A 88 -5.21 6.62 0.17
C THR A 88 -6.61 6.36 -0.37
N VAL A 89 -7.03 5.09 -0.40
CA VAL A 89 -8.36 4.72 -0.90
C VAL A 89 -9.46 5.29 -0.02
N THR A 90 -9.31 5.21 1.30
CA THR A 90 -10.28 5.79 2.25
C THR A 90 -10.39 7.30 2.08
N ALA A 91 -9.27 8.01 2.01
CA ALA A 91 -9.28 9.46 1.83
C ALA A 91 -9.91 9.91 0.50
N ALA A 92 -9.83 9.07 -0.54
CA ALA A 92 -10.36 9.39 -1.85
C ALA A 92 -11.84 9.01 -2.03
N LEU A 93 -12.32 7.96 -1.37
CA LEU A 93 -13.61 7.34 -1.69
C LEU A 93 -14.59 7.22 -0.52
N ALA A 94 -14.13 7.34 0.74
CA ALA A 94 -15.03 7.20 1.87
C ALA A 94 -15.82 8.49 2.13
N ASP A 95 -17.11 8.35 2.43
CA ASP A 95 -17.97 9.48 2.83
C ASP A 95 -17.57 10.07 4.20
N GLN A 96 -17.01 9.23 5.07
CA GLN A 96 -16.56 9.58 6.43
C GLN A 96 -15.15 9.03 6.68
N PRO A 97 -14.11 9.61 6.04
CA PRO A 97 -12.74 9.10 6.14
C PRO A 97 -12.17 9.15 7.58
N GLU A 98 -12.71 10.01 8.44
CA GLU A 98 -12.35 10.13 9.86
C GLU A 98 -12.73 8.91 10.70
N ARG A 99 -13.63 8.05 10.22
CA ARG A 99 -13.98 6.78 10.86
C ARG A 99 -12.98 5.67 10.57
N HIS A 100 -12.04 5.89 9.68
CA HIS A 100 -10.94 4.98 9.40
C HIS A 100 -9.63 5.51 9.98
N VAL A 101 -9.19 4.89 11.07
CA VAL A 101 -7.97 5.26 11.78
C VAL A 101 -6.82 4.35 11.34
N ILE A 102 -5.66 4.93 11.12
CA ILE A 102 -4.45 4.21 10.72
C ILE A 102 -3.44 4.26 11.86
N LEU A 103 -3.03 3.10 12.36
CA LEU A 103 -1.92 2.94 13.29
C LEU A 103 -0.70 2.46 12.51
N ASP A 104 0.11 3.41 12.05
CA ASP A 104 1.32 3.19 11.24
C ASP A 104 2.62 3.55 11.96
N ASN A 105 2.55 3.71 13.29
CA ASN A 105 3.67 3.99 14.16
C ASN A 105 3.53 3.21 15.48
N VAL A 106 4.64 3.00 16.19
CA VAL A 106 4.73 2.25 17.46
C VAL A 106 4.80 3.17 18.69
N ASP A 107 4.34 4.40 18.59
CA ASP A 107 4.29 5.34 19.72
C ASP A 107 3.15 4.96 20.68
N PRO A 108 3.45 4.44 21.89
CA PRO A 108 2.43 3.94 22.81
C PRO A 108 1.42 5.01 23.24
N GLU A 109 1.89 6.25 23.44
CA GLU A 109 1.02 7.36 23.86
C GLU A 109 0.00 7.72 22.77
N THR A 110 0.43 7.69 21.50
CA THR A 110 -0.47 7.93 20.37
C THR A 110 -1.47 6.80 20.21
N ILE A 111 -1.04 5.55 20.38
CA ILE A 111 -1.92 4.37 20.30
C ILE A 111 -2.96 4.42 21.40
N GLU A 112 -2.55 4.59 22.66
CA GLU A 112 -3.45 4.67 23.83
C GLU A 112 -4.49 5.78 23.63
N ARG A 113 -4.06 6.99 23.30
CA ARG A 113 -4.97 8.13 23.05
C ARG A 113 -5.95 7.86 21.89
N THR A 114 -5.49 7.16 20.86
CA THR A 114 -6.34 6.81 19.72
C THR A 114 -7.41 5.82 20.11
N LEU A 115 -7.03 4.76 20.82
CA LEU A 115 -7.97 3.71 21.27
C LEU A 115 -8.94 4.23 22.32
N ASP A 116 -8.49 5.08 23.24
CA ASP A 116 -9.36 5.73 24.24
C ASP A 116 -10.43 6.64 23.61
N GLY A 117 -10.16 7.15 22.41
CA GLY A 117 -11.08 7.99 21.66
C GLY A 117 -12.12 7.24 20.83
N LEU A 118 -12.05 5.88 20.78
CA LEU A 118 -12.91 5.06 19.91
C LEU A 118 -13.91 4.24 20.73
N PRO A 119 -15.16 4.08 20.25
CA PRO A 119 -16.10 3.10 20.78
C PRO A 119 -15.66 1.70 20.33
N LEU A 120 -14.86 1.02 21.16
CA LEU A 120 -14.23 -0.26 20.78
C LEU A 120 -15.25 -1.35 20.43
N GLU A 121 -16.44 -1.32 21.00
CA GLU A 121 -17.55 -2.24 20.69
C GLU A 121 -18.09 -2.08 19.25
N ASP A 122 -17.91 -0.90 18.67
CA ASP A 122 -18.34 -0.57 17.29
C ASP A 122 -17.15 -0.41 16.35
N THR A 123 -15.99 -0.93 16.74
CA THR A 123 -14.72 -0.78 15.99
C THR A 123 -14.21 -2.12 15.47
N ALA A 124 -14.00 -2.22 14.16
CA ALA A 124 -13.29 -3.33 13.53
C ALA A 124 -11.79 -3.06 13.49
N ILE A 125 -10.98 -4.06 13.80
CA ILE A 125 -9.51 -3.98 13.71
C ILE A 125 -9.03 -4.81 12.52
N ASN A 126 -8.33 -4.15 11.59
CA ASN A 126 -7.73 -4.75 10.41
C ASN A 126 -6.21 -4.75 10.53
N VAL A 127 -5.61 -5.90 10.78
CA VAL A 127 -4.16 -6.05 10.90
C VAL A 127 -3.56 -6.49 9.59
N VAL A 128 -2.66 -5.69 9.02
CA VAL A 128 -2.08 -5.93 7.70
C VAL A 128 -0.56 -6.07 7.78
N SER A 129 -0.07 -7.27 7.46
CA SER A 129 1.37 -7.55 7.33
C SER A 129 1.60 -8.56 6.21
N LYS A 130 2.37 -8.17 5.17
CA LYS A 130 2.76 -9.09 4.08
C LYS A 130 3.64 -10.23 4.58
N SER A 131 4.60 -9.92 5.45
CA SER A 131 5.55 -10.91 6.00
C SER A 131 4.98 -11.70 7.19
N GLY A 132 3.97 -11.17 7.87
CA GLY A 132 3.49 -11.67 9.15
C GLY A 132 4.47 -11.48 10.32
N THR A 133 5.62 -10.84 10.08
CA THR A 133 6.73 -10.69 11.06
C THR A 133 7.19 -9.25 11.22
N THR A 134 6.45 -8.26 10.70
CA THR A 134 6.77 -6.84 10.87
C THR A 134 6.68 -6.49 12.36
N ALA A 135 7.82 -6.16 12.98
CA ALA A 135 7.92 -5.98 14.43
C ALA A 135 6.98 -4.88 14.94
N GLU A 136 6.89 -3.78 14.20
CA GLU A 136 6.02 -2.65 14.54
C GLU A 136 4.54 -3.03 14.46
N THR A 137 4.14 -3.79 13.45
CA THR A 137 2.76 -4.27 13.34
C THR A 137 2.42 -5.22 14.49
N LEU A 138 3.35 -6.12 14.86
CA LEU A 138 3.18 -7.03 15.98
C LEU A 138 3.19 -6.33 17.34
N ALA A 139 3.90 -5.21 17.47
CA ALA A 139 3.92 -4.42 18.70
C ALA A 139 2.61 -3.66 18.94
N ASN A 140 1.91 -3.31 17.86
CA ASN A 140 0.64 -2.59 17.91
C ASN A 140 -0.59 -3.51 17.99
N PHE A 141 -0.41 -4.81 17.76
CA PHE A 141 -1.44 -5.86 17.83
C PHE A 141 -1.38 -6.62 19.14
#